data_359a74a2a2490c120c0e65d71aeeabae
#
_entry.id   359a74a2a2490c120c0e65d71aeeabae
#
_cell.length_a   1.000
_cell.length_b   1.000
_cell.length_c   1.000
_cell.angle_alpha   90.00
_cell.angle_beta   90.00
_cell.angle_gamma   90.00
#
_symmetry.space_group_name_H-M   'P 1'
#
loop_
_entity.id
_entity.type
_entity.pdbx_description
1 polymer ?
#
loop_
_entity_poly.entity_id
_entity_poly.type
_entity_poly.pdbx_seq_one_letter_code
_entity_poly.pdbx_strand_id
1 'polypeptide(L)'
;LDTIINAFIKDPSIGIIFPEDSTCVGWMSNYKSAKALALRLGINEIPRSFDFPIGNMFWVRKGTLKRLYEVGLSWEDYPTEPMGYDGTILHAIERLLPIIVRAEGYKYKLIKTPGSSRY
;
A
#
# COMPACT_ATOMS: atom_id res chain seq x y z
N LEU A 1 7.55 -15.10 -10.52
CA LEU A 1 6.13 -14.88 -10.81
C LEU A 1 5.29 -16.10 -10.43
N ASP A 2 5.75 -17.30 -10.74
CA ASP A 2 5.02 -18.53 -10.38
C ASP A 2 4.83 -18.64 -8.87
N THR A 3 5.82 -18.29 -8.09
CA THR A 3 5.75 -18.31 -6.63
C THR A 3 4.64 -17.40 -6.12
N ILE A 4 4.49 -16.22 -6.73
CA ILE A 4 3.49 -15.24 -6.35
C ILE A 4 2.09 -15.72 -6.73
N ILE A 5 1.92 -16.20 -7.95
CA ILE A 5 0.64 -16.75 -8.41
C ILE A 5 0.21 -17.92 -7.53
N ASN A 6 1.14 -18.84 -7.23
CA ASN A 6 0.85 -19.98 -6.37
C ASN A 6 0.45 -19.56 -4.96
N ALA A 7 1.07 -18.52 -4.41
CA ALA A 7 0.70 -18.00 -3.09
C ALA A 7 -0.75 -17.51 -3.07
N PHE A 8 -1.18 -16.78 -4.10
CA PHE A 8 -2.57 -16.33 -4.22
C PHE A 8 -3.55 -17.49 -4.36
N ILE A 9 -3.16 -18.53 -5.11
CA ILE A 9 -4.01 -19.70 -5.31
C ILE A 9 -4.16 -20.50 -4.02
N LYS A 10 -3.05 -20.73 -3.30
CA LYS A 10 -3.04 -21.55 -2.09
C LYS A 10 -3.71 -20.87 -0.90
N ASP A 11 -3.65 -19.54 -0.84
CA ASP A 11 -4.20 -18.81 0.30
C ASP A 11 -5.13 -17.69 -0.19
N PRO A 12 -6.44 -17.96 -0.24
CA PRO A 12 -7.42 -16.95 -0.68
C PRO A 12 -7.50 -15.73 0.22
N SER A 13 -6.95 -15.76 1.43
CA SER A 13 -6.97 -14.62 2.34
C SER A 13 -5.90 -13.57 2.01
N ILE A 14 -4.95 -13.89 1.14
CA ILE A 14 -3.93 -12.93 0.71
C ILE A 14 -4.53 -11.99 -0.33
N GLY A 15 -4.47 -10.69 -0.05
CA GLY A 15 -4.96 -9.66 -0.97
C GLY A 15 -3.86 -8.94 -1.73
N ILE A 16 -2.68 -8.83 -1.14
CA ILE A 16 -1.55 -8.13 -1.76
C ILE A 16 -0.24 -8.79 -1.37
N ILE A 17 0.69 -8.85 -2.32
CA ILE A 17 2.06 -9.35 -2.09
C ILE A 17 3.03 -8.30 -2.59
N PHE A 18 4.04 -7.99 -1.79
CA PHE A 18 5.08 -7.04 -2.20
C PHE A 18 6.42 -7.41 -1.55
N PRO A 19 7.54 -6.92 -2.15
CA PRO A 19 8.87 -7.21 -1.62
C PRO A 19 9.07 -6.60 -0.24
N GLU A 20 9.78 -7.33 0.61
CA GLU A 20 10.21 -6.81 1.90
C GLU A 20 11.17 -5.64 1.70
N ASP A 21 10.99 -4.57 2.48
CA ASP A 21 11.88 -3.43 2.45
C ASP A 21 12.71 -3.37 3.72
N SER A 22 14.02 -3.22 3.56
CA SER A 22 14.96 -3.16 4.69
C SER A 22 15.10 -1.76 5.27
N THR A 23 14.62 -0.72 4.61
CA THR A 23 14.82 0.66 5.04
C THR A 23 13.86 1.12 6.13
N CYS A 24 12.68 0.53 6.21
CA CYS A 24 11.66 0.83 7.22
C CYS A 24 11.35 2.33 7.32
N VAL A 25 11.06 2.96 6.17
CA VAL A 25 10.89 4.43 6.07
C VAL A 25 9.73 4.97 6.87
N GLY A 26 8.66 4.20 7.03
CA GLY A 26 7.48 4.65 7.76
C GLY A 26 6.68 5.72 7.03
N TRP A 27 5.96 6.54 7.81
CA TRP A 27 5.07 7.57 7.24
C TRP A 27 5.82 8.75 6.66
N MET A 28 6.99 9.09 7.20
CA MET A 28 7.70 10.31 6.86
C MET A 28 6.76 11.51 7.05
N SER A 29 6.62 12.39 6.06
CA SER A 29 5.72 13.54 6.13
C SER A 29 4.31 13.26 5.61
N ASN A 30 3.94 11.97 5.49
CA ASN A 30 2.68 11.55 4.87
C ASN A 30 1.59 11.15 5.85
N TYR A 31 1.86 11.16 7.16
CA TYR A 31 0.91 10.64 8.14
C TYR A 31 -0.43 11.40 8.10
N LYS A 32 -0.37 12.72 8.08
CA LYS A 32 -1.55 13.57 8.10
C LYS A 32 -2.41 13.37 6.85
N SER A 33 -1.77 13.35 5.68
CA SER A 33 -2.45 13.10 4.40
C SER A 33 -3.03 11.70 4.34
N ALA A 34 -2.27 10.71 4.81
CA ALA A 34 -2.73 9.33 4.84
C ALA A 34 -3.92 9.15 5.77
N LYS A 35 -3.89 9.77 6.93
CA LYS A 35 -5.01 9.70 7.87
C LYS A 35 -6.27 10.32 7.29
N ALA A 36 -6.15 11.47 6.62
CA ALA A 36 -7.28 12.13 5.98
C ALA A 36 -7.87 11.26 4.86
N LEU A 37 -7.02 10.67 4.03
CA LEU A 37 -7.47 9.78 2.97
C LEU A 37 -8.11 8.51 3.54
N ALA A 38 -7.50 7.93 4.58
CA ALA A 38 -8.05 6.74 5.23
C ALA A 38 -9.47 6.98 5.74
N LEU A 39 -9.74 8.14 6.33
CA LEU A 39 -11.09 8.49 6.77
C LEU A 39 -12.08 8.52 5.60
N ARG A 40 -11.67 9.05 4.45
CA ARG A 40 -12.50 9.02 3.23
C ARG A 40 -12.79 7.61 2.77
N LEU A 41 -11.89 6.66 3.05
CA LEU A 41 -12.03 5.26 2.69
C LEU A 41 -12.80 4.44 3.75
N GLY A 42 -13.25 5.09 4.83
CA GLY A 42 -13.94 4.42 5.92
C GLY A 42 -13.00 3.72 6.89
N ILE A 43 -11.73 4.10 6.91
CA ILE A 43 -10.72 3.54 7.80
C ILE A 43 -10.43 4.56 8.90
N ASN A 44 -10.83 4.24 10.14
CA ASN A 44 -10.76 5.19 11.24
C ASN A 44 -9.38 5.34 11.87
N GLU A 45 -8.58 4.29 11.83
CA GLU A 45 -7.26 4.28 12.44
C GLU A 45 -6.22 3.69 11.51
N ILE A 46 -5.02 4.26 11.53
CA ILE A 46 -3.87 3.75 10.79
C ILE A 46 -2.72 3.49 11.75
N PRO A 47 -1.98 2.39 11.58
CA PRO A 47 -0.90 2.04 12.50
C PRO A 47 0.29 2.96 12.34
N ARG A 48 1.10 3.09 13.39
CA ARG A 48 2.34 3.86 13.32
C ARG A 48 3.47 3.06 12.67
N SER A 49 3.46 1.75 12.86
CA SER A 49 4.47 0.86 12.29
C SER A 49 3.77 -0.07 11.31
N PHE A 50 4.33 -0.20 10.12
CA PHE A 50 3.68 -0.95 9.03
C PHE A 50 4.68 -1.23 7.92
N ASP A 51 4.30 -2.18 7.06
CA ASP A 51 5.02 -2.45 5.82
C ASP A 51 4.19 -1.91 4.66
N PHE A 52 4.86 -1.46 3.61
CA PHE A 52 4.19 -1.00 2.40
C PHE A 52 5.09 -1.22 1.17
N PRO A 53 4.50 -1.28 -0.05
CA PRO A 53 5.27 -1.53 -1.26
C PRO A 53 5.99 -0.28 -1.73
N ILE A 54 7.18 -0.03 -1.19
CA ILE A 54 8.00 1.10 -1.59
C ILE A 54 8.27 1.01 -3.09
N GLY A 55 8.09 2.13 -3.79
CA GLY A 55 8.23 2.19 -5.24
C GLY A 55 7.04 1.60 -5.99
N ASN A 56 5.95 1.33 -5.29
CA ASN A 56 4.72 0.77 -5.88
C ASN A 56 4.92 -0.54 -6.63
N MET A 57 5.84 -1.37 -6.16
CA MET A 57 6.03 -2.70 -6.72
C MET A 57 5.23 -3.71 -5.90
N PHE A 58 4.11 -4.17 -6.46
CA PHE A 58 3.24 -5.11 -5.75
C PHE A 58 2.37 -5.90 -6.72
N TRP A 59 1.83 -7.01 -6.22
CA TRP A 59 0.80 -7.81 -6.91
C TRP A 59 -0.42 -7.83 -6.01
N VAL A 60 -1.60 -7.59 -6.58
CA VAL A 60 -2.82 -7.44 -5.80
C VAL A 60 -3.94 -8.31 -6.37
N ARG A 61 -4.74 -8.88 -5.48
CA ARG A 61 -5.92 -9.64 -5.88
C ARG A 61 -7.01 -8.66 -6.31
N LYS A 62 -7.67 -8.97 -7.41
CA LYS A 62 -8.75 -8.15 -7.94
C LYS A 62 -9.80 -7.86 -6.86
N GLY A 63 -10.24 -6.63 -6.77
CA GLY A 63 -11.29 -6.21 -5.85
C GLY A 63 -10.83 -5.75 -4.48
N THR A 64 -9.59 -6.02 -4.09
CA THR A 64 -9.12 -5.66 -2.75
C THR A 64 -8.85 -4.17 -2.56
N LEU A 65 -8.73 -3.42 -3.66
CA LEU A 65 -8.54 -1.97 -3.64
C LEU A 65 -9.82 -1.22 -4.02
N LYS A 66 -10.95 -1.87 -3.90
CA LYS A 66 -12.26 -1.32 -4.29
C LYS A 66 -12.53 0.03 -3.64
N ARG A 67 -12.24 0.18 -2.35
CA ARG A 67 -12.46 1.45 -1.65
C ARG A 67 -11.70 2.61 -2.27
N LEU A 68 -10.46 2.34 -2.72
CA LEU A 68 -9.63 3.37 -3.33
C LEU A 68 -10.22 3.84 -4.66
N TYR A 69 -10.72 2.91 -5.46
CA TYR A 69 -11.34 3.26 -6.74
C TYR A 69 -12.65 4.03 -6.54
N GLU A 70 -13.41 3.69 -5.50
CA GLU A 70 -14.72 4.29 -5.23
C GLU A 70 -14.67 5.63 -4.52
N VAL A 71 -13.52 6.02 -3.98
CA VAL A 71 -13.41 7.27 -3.22
C VAL A 71 -13.54 8.52 -4.11
N GLY A 72 -13.36 8.37 -5.42
CA GLY A 72 -13.59 9.46 -6.37
C GLY A 72 -12.49 10.49 -6.41
N LEU A 73 -11.23 10.06 -6.37
CA LEU A 73 -10.11 10.99 -6.57
C LEU A 73 -10.16 11.58 -7.97
N SER A 74 -9.95 12.89 -8.07
CA SER A 74 -9.94 13.62 -9.33
C SER A 74 -8.52 14.09 -9.67
N TRP A 75 -8.38 14.70 -10.85
CA TRP A 75 -7.09 15.24 -11.26
C TRP A 75 -6.53 16.26 -10.27
N GLU A 76 -7.39 17.03 -9.62
CA GLU A 76 -6.98 18.04 -8.65
C GLU A 76 -6.40 17.44 -7.37
N ASP A 77 -6.68 16.18 -7.08
CA ASP A 77 -6.14 15.48 -5.90
C ASP A 77 -4.68 15.10 -6.09
N TYR A 78 -4.20 15.03 -7.34
CA TYR A 78 -2.85 14.64 -7.64
C TYR A 78 -1.93 15.83 -7.81
N PRO A 79 -0.64 15.67 -7.48
CA PRO A 79 0.30 16.78 -7.63
C PRO A 79 0.58 17.08 -9.11
N THR A 80 0.90 18.36 -9.38
CA THR A 80 1.39 18.76 -10.71
C THR A 80 2.84 18.28 -10.90
N GLU A 81 3.22 18.06 -12.14
CA GLU A 81 4.61 17.72 -12.45
C GLU A 81 5.50 18.97 -12.44
N PRO A 82 6.75 18.90 -11.95
CA PRO A 82 7.33 17.73 -11.32
C PRO A 82 6.76 17.48 -9.93
N MET A 83 6.57 16.19 -9.60
CA MET A 83 6.02 15.79 -8.31
C MET A 83 7.00 16.05 -7.18
N GLY A 84 6.50 16.43 -6.01
CA GLY A 84 7.33 16.56 -4.81
C GLY A 84 7.97 15.26 -4.39
N TYR A 85 9.09 15.36 -3.68
CA TYR A 85 9.83 14.20 -3.19
C TYR A 85 9.01 13.37 -2.19
N ASP A 86 8.22 14.04 -1.35
CA ASP A 86 7.44 13.39 -0.32
C ASP A 86 6.24 14.28 0.04
N GLY A 87 5.29 13.74 0.80
CA GLY A 87 4.15 14.50 1.30
C GLY A 87 2.99 14.66 0.32
N THR A 88 3.04 14.01 -0.85
CA THR A 88 1.94 14.08 -1.80
C THR A 88 0.90 12.99 -1.55
N ILE A 89 -0.28 13.12 -2.16
CA ILE A 89 -1.32 12.10 -2.05
C ILE A 89 -0.85 10.76 -2.62
N LEU A 90 0.03 10.77 -3.62
CA LEU A 90 0.57 9.53 -4.17
C LEU A 90 1.42 8.78 -3.15
N HIS A 91 2.21 9.50 -2.36
CA HIS A 91 2.99 8.90 -1.29
C HIS A 91 2.08 8.34 -0.18
N ALA A 92 0.98 9.04 0.11
CA ALA A 92 0.00 8.56 1.09
C ALA A 92 -0.69 7.27 0.60
N ILE A 93 -1.09 7.23 -0.68
CA ILE A 93 -1.72 6.05 -1.27
C ILE A 93 -0.77 4.85 -1.22
N GLU A 94 0.49 5.03 -1.60
CA GLU A 94 1.50 3.97 -1.57
C GLU A 94 1.55 3.30 -0.19
N ARG A 95 1.56 4.10 0.86
CA ARG A 95 1.65 3.60 2.23
C ARG A 95 0.37 2.96 2.73
N LEU A 96 -0.78 3.39 2.20
CA LEU A 96 -2.07 2.87 2.63
C LEU A 96 -2.47 1.56 1.93
N LEU A 97 -1.80 1.17 0.85
CA LEU A 97 -2.21 -0.02 0.08
C LEU A 97 -2.45 -1.27 0.94
N PRO A 98 -1.51 -1.71 1.79
CA PRO A 98 -1.78 -2.89 2.61
C PRO A 98 -2.88 -2.66 3.65
N ILE A 99 -3.02 -1.43 4.14
CA ILE A 99 -4.05 -1.08 5.12
C ILE A 99 -5.44 -1.17 4.47
N ILE A 100 -5.57 -0.69 3.23
CA ILE A 100 -6.81 -0.78 2.46
C ILE A 100 -7.18 -2.25 2.23
N VAL A 101 -6.22 -3.07 1.85
CA VAL A 101 -6.43 -4.50 1.63
C VAL A 101 -6.92 -5.19 2.90
N ARG A 102 -6.34 -4.85 4.05
CA ARG A 102 -6.77 -5.39 5.34
C ARG A 102 -8.17 -4.95 5.71
N ALA A 103 -8.54 -3.72 5.38
CA ALA A 103 -9.89 -3.20 5.63
C ALA A 103 -10.95 -3.99 4.85
N GLU A 104 -10.58 -4.58 3.71
CA GLU A 104 -11.47 -5.45 2.94
C GLU A 104 -11.48 -6.90 3.43
N GLY A 105 -10.79 -7.19 4.53
CA GLY A 105 -10.77 -8.53 5.12
C GLY A 105 -9.67 -9.45 4.62
N TYR A 106 -8.74 -8.92 3.85
CA TYR A 106 -7.59 -9.69 3.35
C TYR A 106 -6.35 -9.38 4.17
N LYS A 107 -5.30 -10.15 3.93
CA LYS A 107 -4.00 -9.90 4.54
C LYS A 107 -2.96 -9.62 3.46
N TYR A 108 -1.82 -9.05 3.85
CA TYR A 108 -0.71 -8.87 2.94
C TYR A 108 0.38 -9.92 3.21
N LYS A 109 1.22 -10.16 2.22
CA LYS A 109 2.35 -11.07 2.32
C LYS A 109 3.60 -10.39 1.78
N LEU A 110 4.68 -10.48 2.53
CA LEU A 110 5.99 -10.00 2.11
C LEU A 110 6.78 -11.14 1.47
N ILE A 111 7.56 -10.80 0.44
CA ILE A 111 8.52 -11.75 -0.15
C ILE A 111 9.90 -11.16 -0.05
N LYS A 112 10.90 -12.04 0.15
CA LYS A 112 12.29 -11.64 0.13
C LYS A 112 12.78 -11.54 -1.30
N THR A 113 13.48 -10.46 -1.60
CA THR A 113 14.09 -10.26 -2.91
C THR A 113 15.56 -10.65 -2.82
N PRO A 114 16.11 -11.39 -3.79
CA PRO A 114 17.53 -11.71 -3.82
C PRO A 114 18.37 -10.44 -3.73
N GLY A 115 19.33 -10.41 -2.81
CA GLY A 115 20.15 -9.23 -2.57
C GLY A 115 19.54 -8.18 -1.67
N SER A 116 18.26 -8.31 -1.32
CA SER A 116 17.59 -7.46 -0.36
C SER A 116 17.70 -8.10 1.02
N SER A 117 18.18 -7.37 2.01
CA SER A 117 18.40 -7.94 3.32
C SER A 117 18.29 -6.90 4.40
N ARG A 118 17.66 -7.27 5.51
CA ARG A 118 17.64 -6.49 6.74
C ARG A 118 18.80 -6.82 7.66
N TYR A 119 19.60 -7.79 7.24
CA TYR A 119 20.66 -8.35 8.06
C TYR A 119 22.03 -7.90 7.65
#